data_8bd3f03268d53754e84d6b0b4f94b8a3
#
_entry.id   8bd3f03268d53754e84d6b0b4f94b8a3
#
_cell.length_a   1.000
_cell.length_b   1.000
_cell.length_c   1.000
_cell.angle_alpha   90.00
_cell.angle_beta   90.00
_cell.angle_gamma   90.00
#
_symmetry.space_group_name_H-M   'P 1'
#
loop_
_entity.id
_entity.type
_entity.pdbx_description
1 polymer ?
#
loop_
_entity_poly.entity_id
_entity_poly.type
_entity_poly.pdbx_seq_one_letter_code
_entity_poly.pdbx_strand_id
1 'polypeptide(L)'
;LRFEHLPLPRKALPGRRVTQLHYARAGIVTPEMEFIAIRENMGRERIRGEVLRHQHPGEGFGARLPENISAEFVRDEVAAGRAIIPANINHPESEPMIIGRNFLVKVNANIGNSAVTSSIEEEVEKLVWSTRWGADTVMDLSTGRYIHETREWILRNSPVPIGTVPIYQALE
;
A
#
# COMPACT_ATOMS: atom_id res chain seq x y z
N LEU A 1 9.43 -14.35 18.82
CA LEU A 1 10.11 -13.24 18.16
C LEU A 1 9.85 -11.92 18.88
N ARG A 2 10.88 -11.26 19.37
CA ARG A 2 10.79 -9.93 19.98
C ARG A 2 11.96 -9.09 19.51
N PHE A 3 11.74 -7.80 19.30
CA PHE A 3 12.83 -6.86 19.08
C PHE A 3 13.46 -6.50 20.43
N GLU A 4 14.78 -6.52 20.53
CA GLU A 4 15.48 -6.01 21.74
C GLU A 4 15.22 -4.51 21.92
N HIS A 5 15.16 -3.77 20.79
CA HIS A 5 14.83 -2.35 20.76
C HIS A 5 13.97 -2.06 19.54
N LEU A 6 12.79 -1.49 19.75
CA LEU A 6 11.99 -0.94 18.67
C LEU A 6 12.64 0.36 18.17
N PRO A 7 12.83 0.53 16.85
CA PRO A 7 13.37 1.75 16.31
C PRO A 7 12.42 2.93 16.61
N LEU A 8 12.99 4.06 17.01
CA LEU A 8 12.21 5.29 17.16
C LEU A 8 11.64 5.71 15.79
N PRO A 9 10.36 6.09 15.71
CA PRO A 9 9.76 6.52 14.47
C PRO A 9 10.47 7.73 13.88
N ARG A 10 10.80 7.67 12.60
CA ARG A 10 11.28 8.82 11.85
C ARG A 10 10.19 9.88 11.79
N LYS A 11 10.58 11.14 11.91
CA LYS A 11 9.69 12.30 11.82
C LYS A 11 10.27 13.32 10.85
N ALA A 12 9.38 14.06 10.20
CA ALA A 12 9.81 15.21 9.41
C ALA A 12 10.53 16.23 10.31
N LEU A 13 11.51 16.93 9.76
CA LEU A 13 12.14 18.05 10.45
C LEU A 13 11.09 19.15 10.75
N PRO A 14 11.25 19.94 11.82
CA PRO A 14 10.35 21.04 12.12
C PRO A 14 10.09 21.93 10.90
N GLY A 15 8.82 22.22 10.62
CA GLY A 15 8.39 23.01 9.46
C GLY A 15 8.49 22.31 8.10
N ARG A 16 8.94 21.06 8.02
CA ARG A 16 9.00 20.28 6.80
C ARG A 16 7.85 19.29 6.71
N ARG A 17 7.45 18.97 5.48
CA ARG A 17 6.44 17.96 5.17
C ARG A 17 7.04 16.92 4.23
N VAL A 18 6.69 15.64 4.42
CA VAL A 18 7.24 14.49 3.68
C VAL A 18 6.14 13.64 3.03
N THR A 19 4.95 14.22 2.82
CA THR A 19 3.84 13.49 2.22
C THR A 19 3.86 13.62 0.70
N GLN A 20 3.47 12.57 0.00
CA GLN A 20 3.34 12.58 -1.46
C GLN A 20 2.34 13.66 -1.94
N LEU A 21 1.27 13.90 -1.17
CA LEU A 21 0.33 14.99 -1.44
C LEU A 21 1.00 16.37 -1.41
N HIS A 22 1.93 16.59 -0.47
CA HIS A 22 2.66 17.85 -0.40
C HIS A 22 3.52 18.08 -1.64
N TYR A 23 4.29 17.09 -2.05
CA TYR A 23 5.12 17.17 -3.24
C TYR A 23 4.27 17.34 -4.51
N ALA A 24 3.19 16.57 -4.63
CA ALA A 24 2.27 16.67 -5.76
C ALA A 24 1.68 18.09 -5.89
N ARG A 25 1.21 18.69 -4.81
CA ARG A 25 0.66 20.07 -4.80
C ARG A 25 1.71 21.14 -5.05
N ALA A 26 2.98 20.84 -4.76
CA ALA A 26 4.10 21.70 -5.12
C ALA A 26 4.55 21.54 -6.59
N GLY A 27 3.88 20.69 -7.37
CA GLY A 27 4.23 20.42 -8.76
C GLY A 27 5.44 19.49 -8.94
N ILE A 28 5.89 18.85 -7.87
CA ILE A 28 7.08 18.00 -7.86
C ILE A 28 6.67 16.56 -8.20
N VAL A 29 7.30 15.98 -9.21
CA VAL A 29 7.26 14.55 -9.50
C VAL A 29 8.30 13.87 -8.62
N THR A 30 7.89 12.87 -7.84
CA THR A 30 8.78 12.10 -6.97
C THR A 30 9.19 10.78 -7.65
N PRO A 31 10.30 10.14 -7.24
CA PRO A 31 10.68 8.81 -7.74
C PRO A 31 9.58 7.76 -7.56
N GLU A 32 8.80 7.87 -6.47
CA GLU A 32 7.64 6.99 -6.24
C GLU A 32 6.57 7.15 -7.32
N MET A 33 6.32 8.38 -7.81
CA MET A 33 5.36 8.64 -8.88
C MET A 33 5.83 8.08 -10.21
N GLU A 34 7.13 8.15 -10.51
CA GLU A 34 7.74 7.53 -11.69
C GLU A 34 7.63 6.00 -11.64
N PHE A 35 7.96 5.41 -10.49
CA PHE A 35 7.83 3.96 -10.28
C PHE A 35 6.38 3.49 -10.47
N ILE A 36 5.42 4.22 -9.91
CA ILE A 36 3.99 3.93 -10.04
C ILE A 36 3.57 3.98 -11.51
N ALA A 37 3.97 5.00 -12.26
CA ALA A 37 3.64 5.12 -13.68
C ALA A 37 4.11 3.89 -14.48
N ILE A 38 5.33 3.44 -14.24
CA ILE A 38 5.90 2.23 -14.86
C ILE A 38 5.07 0.99 -14.49
N ARG A 39 4.80 0.76 -13.20
CA ARG A 39 4.03 -0.41 -12.73
C ARG A 39 2.60 -0.45 -13.28
N GLU A 40 1.91 0.69 -13.29
CA GLU A 40 0.55 0.77 -13.83
C GLU A 40 0.52 0.42 -15.32
N ASN A 41 1.47 0.92 -16.11
CA ASN A 41 1.57 0.60 -17.53
C ASN A 41 1.87 -0.88 -17.77
N MET A 42 2.86 -1.45 -17.05
CA MET A 42 3.18 -2.88 -17.13
C MET A 42 1.99 -3.77 -16.76
N GLY A 43 1.25 -3.44 -15.70
CA GLY A 43 0.05 -4.16 -15.31
C GLY A 43 -1.05 -4.09 -16.38
N ARG A 44 -1.23 -2.93 -17.00
CA ARG A 44 -2.19 -2.73 -18.09
C ARG A 44 -1.84 -3.52 -19.35
N GLU A 45 -0.56 -3.58 -19.73
CA GLU A 45 -0.09 -4.39 -20.86
C GLU A 45 -0.38 -5.88 -20.63
N ARG A 46 -0.06 -6.38 -19.43
CA ARG A 46 -0.36 -7.77 -19.07
C ARG A 46 -1.85 -8.09 -19.20
N ILE A 47 -2.73 -7.22 -18.70
CA ILE A 47 -4.17 -7.43 -18.75
C ILE A 47 -4.70 -7.32 -20.18
N ARG A 48 -4.12 -6.48 -21.05
CA ARG A 48 -4.56 -6.37 -22.47
C ARG A 48 -4.44 -7.68 -23.23
N GLY A 49 -3.51 -8.54 -22.87
CA GLY A 49 -3.31 -9.87 -23.47
C GLY A 49 -4.26 -10.96 -22.97
N GLU A 50 -5.04 -10.70 -21.92
CA GLU A 50 -5.93 -11.72 -21.35
C GLU A 50 -7.25 -11.82 -22.11
N VAL A 51 -7.58 -13.04 -22.58
CA VAL A 51 -8.79 -13.34 -23.36
C VAL A 51 -10.07 -12.97 -22.61
N LEU A 52 -10.11 -13.20 -21.29
CA LEU A 52 -11.27 -12.91 -20.44
C LEU A 52 -11.68 -11.43 -20.46
N ARG A 53 -10.73 -10.52 -20.64
CA ARG A 53 -11.02 -9.09 -20.70
C ARG A 53 -11.74 -8.66 -21.99
N HIS A 54 -11.53 -9.37 -23.09
CA HIS A 54 -12.28 -9.14 -24.32
C HIS A 54 -13.74 -9.58 -24.19
N GLN A 55 -14.00 -10.59 -23.36
CA GLN A 55 -15.34 -11.09 -23.09
C GLN A 55 -16.09 -10.25 -22.05
N HIS A 56 -15.35 -9.72 -21.06
CA HIS A 56 -15.91 -8.98 -19.92
C HIS A 56 -15.11 -7.69 -19.66
N PRO A 57 -15.30 -6.64 -20.49
CA PRO A 57 -14.49 -5.41 -20.38
C PRO A 57 -14.73 -4.64 -19.08
N GLY A 58 -15.81 -4.95 -18.35
CA GLY A 58 -16.19 -4.23 -17.13
C GLY A 58 -16.78 -2.85 -17.41
N GLU A 59 -17.13 -2.16 -16.32
CA GLU A 59 -17.66 -0.79 -16.37
C GLU A 59 -16.56 0.21 -15.97
N GLY A 60 -16.45 1.29 -16.74
CA GLY A 60 -15.46 2.33 -16.48
C GLY A 60 -15.82 3.26 -15.32
N PHE A 61 -17.09 3.30 -14.91
CA PHE A 61 -17.62 4.18 -13.84
C PHE A 61 -17.15 5.63 -13.94
N GLY A 62 -17.00 6.16 -15.16
CA GLY A 62 -16.55 7.52 -15.43
C GLY A 62 -15.03 7.72 -15.28
N ALA A 63 -14.24 6.67 -15.19
CA ALA A 63 -12.79 6.76 -15.26
C ALA A 63 -12.33 7.29 -16.63
N ARG A 64 -11.41 8.26 -16.62
CA ARG A 64 -10.78 8.81 -17.83
C ARG A 64 -9.32 8.40 -17.83
N LEU A 65 -9.06 7.26 -18.43
CA LEU A 65 -7.71 6.69 -18.47
C LEU A 65 -6.98 7.17 -19.71
N PRO A 66 -5.82 7.84 -19.58
CA PRO A 66 -4.95 8.08 -20.72
C PRO A 66 -4.45 6.76 -21.28
N GLU A 67 -4.02 6.75 -22.53
CA GLU A 67 -3.45 5.55 -23.16
C GLU A 67 -2.22 5.06 -22.37
N ASN A 68 -1.42 5.99 -21.93
CA ASN A 68 -0.21 5.73 -21.13
C ASN A 68 -0.24 6.58 -19.84
N ILE A 69 0.04 5.97 -18.70
CA ILE A 69 0.15 6.67 -17.41
C ILE A 69 1.54 7.30 -17.34
N SER A 70 1.60 8.63 -17.23
CA SER A 70 2.86 9.35 -16.95
C SER A 70 3.01 9.68 -15.47
N ALA A 71 4.22 10.00 -15.04
CA ALA A 71 4.48 10.42 -13.67
C ALA A 71 3.78 11.75 -13.32
N GLU A 72 3.63 12.64 -14.30
CA GLU A 72 2.86 13.88 -14.15
C GLU A 72 1.37 13.61 -13.96
N PHE A 73 0.82 12.62 -14.68
CA PHE A 73 -0.57 12.20 -14.46
C PHE A 73 -0.77 11.66 -13.04
N VAL A 74 0.16 10.84 -12.55
CA VAL A 74 0.15 10.34 -11.16
C VAL A 74 0.19 11.52 -10.19
N ARG A 75 1.11 12.47 -10.37
CA ARG A 75 1.20 13.70 -9.56
C ARG A 75 -0.11 14.48 -9.55
N ASP A 76 -0.71 14.70 -10.71
CA ASP A 76 -1.91 15.54 -10.84
C ASP A 76 -3.13 14.88 -10.20
N GLU A 77 -3.27 13.56 -10.29
CA GLU A 77 -4.32 12.81 -9.61
C GLU A 77 -4.17 12.86 -8.08
N VAL A 78 -2.93 12.78 -7.59
CA VAL A 78 -2.64 12.91 -6.15
C VAL A 78 -2.87 14.35 -5.69
N ALA A 79 -2.39 15.35 -6.43
CA ALA A 79 -2.57 16.78 -6.11
C ALA A 79 -4.04 17.17 -6.01
N ALA A 80 -4.87 16.63 -6.89
CA ALA A 80 -6.31 16.85 -6.93
C ALA A 80 -7.10 16.04 -5.87
N GLY A 81 -6.44 15.17 -5.11
CA GLY A 81 -7.07 14.33 -4.10
C GLY A 81 -7.94 13.21 -4.67
N ARG A 82 -7.74 12.82 -5.94
CA ARG A 82 -8.45 11.70 -6.59
C ARG A 82 -7.72 10.36 -6.45
N ALA A 83 -6.47 10.42 -6.01
CA ALA A 83 -5.65 9.24 -5.74
C ALA A 83 -4.76 9.44 -4.52
N ILE A 84 -4.35 8.34 -3.89
CA ILE A 84 -3.40 8.34 -2.78
C ILE A 84 -2.23 7.40 -3.07
N ILE A 85 -1.06 7.77 -2.59
CA ILE A 85 0.12 6.92 -2.53
C ILE A 85 0.36 6.58 -1.05
N PRO A 86 0.06 5.37 -0.60
CA PRO A 86 0.20 4.97 0.81
C PRO A 86 1.66 4.68 1.16
N ALA A 87 2.53 5.66 0.97
CA ALA A 87 3.93 5.59 1.34
C ALA A 87 4.15 6.11 2.76
N ASN A 88 5.00 5.41 3.52
CA ASN A 88 5.34 5.77 4.90
C ASN A 88 6.87 5.73 5.08
N ILE A 89 7.44 6.83 5.58
CA ILE A 89 8.90 6.93 5.85
C ILE A 89 9.39 5.92 6.88
N ASN A 90 8.49 5.33 7.67
CA ASN A 90 8.77 4.28 8.65
C ASN A 90 8.55 2.86 8.09
N HIS A 91 8.21 2.73 6.81
CA HIS A 91 8.05 1.46 6.10
C HIS A 91 8.86 1.49 4.79
N PRO A 92 10.20 1.52 4.88
CA PRO A 92 11.06 1.63 3.70
C PRO A 92 11.06 0.38 2.82
N GLU A 93 10.58 -0.76 3.32
CA GLU A 93 10.44 -2.02 2.58
C GLU A 93 9.27 -2.00 1.59
N SER A 94 8.32 -1.07 1.78
CA SER A 94 7.14 -0.97 0.91
C SER A 94 7.50 -0.43 -0.47
N GLU A 95 7.08 -1.14 -1.51
CA GLU A 95 7.15 -0.64 -2.88
C GLU A 95 6.06 0.41 -3.13
N PRO A 96 6.36 1.49 -3.87
CA PRO A 96 5.37 2.50 -4.21
C PRO A 96 4.20 1.92 -5.01
N MET A 97 2.98 2.29 -4.61
CA MET A 97 1.76 1.94 -5.32
C MET A 97 0.75 3.07 -5.19
N ILE A 98 -0.31 3.04 -5.98
CA ILE A 98 -1.35 4.07 -5.98
C ILE A 98 -2.73 3.44 -5.89
N ILE A 99 -3.62 4.12 -5.16
CA ILE A 99 -5.05 3.77 -5.09
C ILE A 99 -5.83 4.97 -5.60
N GLY A 100 -6.65 4.75 -6.62
CA GLY A 100 -7.48 5.80 -7.20
C GLY A 100 -8.31 5.30 -8.38
N ARG A 101 -9.38 6.02 -8.70
CA ARG A 101 -10.33 5.63 -9.76
C ARG A 101 -9.67 5.42 -11.12
N ASN A 102 -8.64 6.22 -11.43
CA ASN A 102 -7.99 6.21 -12.74
C ASN A 102 -6.79 5.26 -12.82
N PHE A 103 -6.69 4.31 -11.89
CA PHE A 103 -5.62 3.32 -11.82
C PHE A 103 -6.20 1.91 -11.73
N LEU A 104 -5.36 0.90 -11.90
CA LEU A 104 -5.76 -0.49 -11.75
C LEU A 104 -6.33 -0.74 -10.36
N VAL A 105 -7.36 -1.58 -10.28
CA VAL A 105 -7.95 -2.03 -9.01
C VAL A 105 -6.88 -2.72 -8.18
N LYS A 106 -6.86 -2.41 -6.89
CA LYS A 106 -5.94 -3.02 -5.92
C LYS A 106 -6.69 -4.00 -5.02
N VAL A 107 -6.08 -5.14 -4.77
CA VAL A 107 -6.61 -6.20 -3.91
C VAL A 107 -6.08 -6.01 -2.50
N ASN A 108 -6.98 -5.95 -1.52
CA ASN A 108 -6.62 -5.94 -0.11
C ASN A 108 -6.83 -7.32 0.50
N ALA A 109 -5.83 -7.84 1.23
CA ALA A 109 -5.96 -9.02 2.06
C ALA A 109 -6.07 -8.63 3.54
N ASN A 110 -6.73 -9.46 4.34
CA ASN A 110 -6.83 -9.29 5.78
C ASN A 110 -6.08 -10.40 6.49
N ILE A 111 -5.27 -10.03 7.47
CA ILE A 111 -4.60 -10.92 8.42
C ILE A 111 -4.83 -10.40 9.82
N GLY A 112 -4.38 -11.10 10.83
CA GLY A 112 -4.45 -10.64 12.22
C GLY A 112 -4.51 -11.80 13.20
N ASN A 113 -3.84 -11.63 14.34
CA ASN A 113 -3.93 -12.55 15.46
C ASN A 113 -5.19 -12.29 16.32
N SER A 114 -5.55 -13.27 17.13
CA SER A 114 -6.61 -13.13 18.14
C SER A 114 -6.12 -13.65 19.49
N ALA A 115 -6.93 -13.45 20.53
CA ALA A 115 -6.61 -13.94 21.88
C ALA A 115 -6.40 -15.47 21.96
N VAL A 116 -6.92 -16.21 21.00
CA VAL A 116 -6.94 -17.69 21.00
C VAL A 116 -6.12 -18.32 19.88
N THR A 117 -5.70 -17.56 18.87
CA THR A 117 -4.97 -18.11 17.73
C THR A 117 -3.94 -17.15 17.18
N SER A 118 -2.92 -17.74 16.56
CA SER A 118 -1.90 -17.14 15.72
C SER A 118 -0.75 -16.49 16.50
N SER A 119 0.44 -16.95 16.17
CA SER A 119 1.70 -16.37 16.62
C SER A 119 2.17 -15.26 15.69
N ILE A 120 3.24 -14.56 16.07
CA ILE A 120 3.89 -13.55 15.20
C ILE A 120 4.39 -14.20 13.90
N GLU A 121 4.97 -15.39 14.00
CA GLU A 121 5.49 -16.15 12.86
C GLU A 121 4.38 -16.49 11.86
N GLU A 122 3.24 -16.95 12.37
CA GLU A 122 2.08 -17.29 11.55
C GLU A 122 1.49 -16.04 10.86
N GLU A 123 1.49 -14.87 11.52
CA GLU A 123 1.05 -13.62 10.90
C GLU A 123 2.00 -13.21 9.76
N VAL A 124 3.30 -13.34 9.94
CA VAL A 124 4.29 -13.09 8.89
C VAL A 124 4.11 -14.09 7.73
N GLU A 125 3.86 -15.36 8.02
CA GLU A 125 3.59 -16.36 6.98
C GLU A 125 2.32 -16.02 6.19
N LYS A 126 1.24 -15.64 6.86
CA LYS A 126 0.00 -15.18 6.22
C LYS A 126 0.23 -13.95 5.34
N LEU A 127 1.04 -12.99 5.78
CA LEU A 127 1.45 -11.84 4.97
C LEU A 127 2.16 -12.29 3.69
N VAL A 128 3.16 -13.17 3.81
CA VAL A 128 3.93 -13.68 2.67
C VAL A 128 3.02 -14.38 1.66
N TRP A 129 2.10 -15.22 2.12
CA TRP A 129 1.12 -15.86 1.25
C TRP A 129 0.17 -14.84 0.60
N SER A 130 -0.33 -13.86 1.35
CA SER A 130 -1.19 -12.81 0.81
C SER A 130 -0.53 -12.08 -0.36
N THR A 131 0.73 -11.69 -0.20
CA THR A 131 1.48 -11.00 -1.26
C THR A 131 1.79 -11.90 -2.45
N ARG A 132 2.12 -13.17 -2.23
CA ARG A 132 2.32 -14.16 -3.31
C ARG A 132 1.06 -14.41 -4.13
N TRP A 133 -0.11 -14.33 -3.52
CA TRP A 133 -1.40 -14.45 -4.19
C TRP A 133 -1.92 -13.12 -4.77
N GLY A 134 -1.11 -12.07 -4.74
CA GLY A 134 -1.37 -10.84 -5.45
C GLY A 134 -2.08 -9.75 -4.64
N ALA A 135 -2.01 -9.79 -3.31
CA ALA A 135 -2.45 -8.67 -2.50
C ALA A 135 -1.58 -7.43 -2.76
N ASP A 136 -2.22 -6.32 -3.06
CA ASP A 136 -1.57 -5.00 -3.24
C ASP A 136 -1.46 -4.23 -1.93
N THR A 137 -2.32 -4.56 -0.97
CA THR A 137 -2.32 -4.04 0.41
C THR A 137 -2.71 -5.15 1.37
N VAL A 138 -2.29 -5.05 2.62
CA VAL A 138 -2.71 -5.98 3.68
C VAL A 138 -3.19 -5.19 4.90
N MET A 139 -4.33 -5.60 5.47
CA MET A 139 -4.84 -5.10 6.74
C MET A 139 -4.44 -6.03 7.86
N ASP A 140 -3.71 -5.51 8.84
CA ASP A 140 -3.48 -6.14 10.13
C ASP A 140 -4.66 -5.83 11.07
N LEU A 141 -5.51 -6.82 11.28
CA LEU A 141 -6.70 -6.76 12.13
C LEU A 141 -6.46 -7.40 13.50
N SER A 142 -5.23 -7.46 13.96
CA SER A 142 -4.84 -8.09 15.22
C SER A 142 -5.63 -7.53 16.41
N THR A 143 -6.14 -8.43 17.25
CA THR A 143 -6.89 -8.15 18.49
C THR A 143 -6.35 -8.94 19.69
N GLY A 144 -5.30 -9.73 19.48
CA GLY A 144 -4.67 -10.55 20.51
C GLY A 144 -3.67 -9.78 21.35
N ARG A 145 -2.62 -10.45 21.81
CA ARG A 145 -1.52 -9.84 22.57
C ARG A 145 -0.37 -9.44 21.63
N TYR A 146 0.45 -8.52 22.09
CA TYR A 146 1.67 -8.07 21.39
C TYR A 146 1.38 -7.50 19.99
N ILE A 147 0.29 -6.74 19.87
CA ILE A 147 -0.14 -6.18 18.59
C ILE A 147 0.96 -5.31 17.97
N HIS A 148 1.64 -4.50 18.78
CA HIS A 148 2.71 -3.63 18.30
C HIS A 148 3.90 -4.42 17.74
N GLU A 149 4.37 -5.44 18.45
CA GLU A 149 5.48 -6.31 18.02
C GLU A 149 5.10 -7.10 16.76
N THR A 150 3.89 -7.68 16.73
CA THR A 150 3.36 -8.39 15.57
C THR A 150 3.37 -7.49 14.32
N ARG A 151 2.90 -6.26 14.46
CA ARG A 151 2.88 -5.28 13.39
C ARG A 151 4.26 -4.90 12.90
N GLU A 152 5.23 -4.71 13.80
CA GLU A 152 6.60 -4.42 13.40
C GLU A 152 7.22 -5.56 12.57
N TRP A 153 6.98 -6.81 12.94
CA TRP A 153 7.41 -7.96 12.15
C TRP A 153 6.71 -8.02 10.79
N ILE A 154 5.40 -7.74 10.74
CA ILE A 154 4.64 -7.63 9.49
C ILE A 154 5.26 -6.54 8.60
N LEU A 155 5.51 -5.34 9.13
CA LEU A 155 6.07 -4.23 8.38
C LEU A 155 7.46 -4.54 7.81
N ARG A 156 8.35 -5.14 8.62
CA ARG A 156 9.73 -5.48 8.18
C ARG A 156 9.77 -6.59 7.11
N ASN A 157 8.67 -7.30 6.90
CA ASN A 157 8.56 -8.37 5.91
C ASN A 157 7.60 -8.04 4.75
N SER A 158 7.02 -6.84 4.73
CA SER A 158 6.00 -6.49 3.75
C SER A 158 6.52 -5.58 2.64
N PRO A 159 6.42 -5.98 1.37
CA PRO A 159 6.66 -5.11 0.24
C PRO A 159 5.43 -4.26 -0.13
N VAL A 160 4.30 -4.46 0.56
CA VAL A 160 3.04 -3.74 0.30
C VAL A 160 2.63 -2.92 1.52
N PRO A 161 1.84 -1.84 1.33
CA PRO A 161 1.33 -1.05 2.45
C PRO A 161 0.50 -1.87 3.43
N ILE A 162 0.70 -1.62 4.72
CA ILE A 162 -0.03 -2.25 5.80
C ILE A 162 -1.03 -1.26 6.39
N GLY A 163 -2.31 -1.61 6.33
CA GLY A 163 -3.37 -0.92 7.06
C GLY A 163 -3.54 -1.49 8.45
N THR A 164 -4.05 -0.69 9.39
CA THR A 164 -4.25 -1.10 10.78
C THR A 164 -5.57 -0.57 11.32
N VAL A 165 -6.04 -1.15 12.45
CA VAL A 165 -7.20 -0.67 13.19
C VAL A 165 -6.75 -0.19 14.58
N PRO A 166 -6.42 1.09 14.74
CA PRO A 166 -5.82 1.61 15.98
C PRO A 166 -6.68 1.39 17.23
N ILE A 167 -8.00 1.38 17.09
CA ILE A 167 -8.90 1.14 18.23
C ILE A 167 -8.76 -0.25 18.84
N TYR A 168 -8.36 -1.26 18.06
CA TYR A 168 -8.12 -2.60 18.59
C TYR A 168 -6.89 -2.61 19.50
N GLN A 169 -5.83 -1.92 19.11
CA GLN A 169 -4.62 -1.79 19.90
C GLN A 169 -4.83 -0.94 21.16
N ALA A 170 -5.75 0.02 21.14
CA ALA A 170 -6.06 0.84 22.29
C ALA A 170 -6.74 0.06 23.45
N LEU A 171 -7.16 -1.18 23.18
CA LEU A 171 -7.74 -2.09 24.19
C LEU A 171 -6.70 -3.03 24.81
N GLU A 172 -5.47 -3.08 24.30
CA GLU A 172 -4.33 -3.83 24.85
C GLU A 172 -3.69 -3.06 26.01
#